data_4bed9e8e3e06bed9e237359dd72b56d6
#
_entry.id   4bed9e8e3e06bed9e237359dd72b56d6
#
_cell.length_a   1.000
_cell.length_b   1.000
_cell.length_c   1.000
_cell.angle_alpha   90.00
_cell.angle_beta   90.00
_cell.angle_gamma   90.00
#
_symmetry.space_group_name_H-M   'P 1'
#
loop_
_entity.id
_entity.type
_entity.pdbx_description
1 polymer ?
#
loop_
_entity_poly.entity_id
_entity_poly.type
_entity_poly.pdbx_seq_one_letter_code
_entity_poly.pdbx_strand_id
1 'polypeptide(L)'
;MARPAIAVRPGGGHAEPGRRSAASEHEAYRLGLTSSVSQSTRVERPVPPARRHGRAPRQGAAAIAQRLAQHAEAVCRHYLSSGRRSGGYWHVGDVANTPGQSLYVRLCGPRAGKWCDAATAQHGDLLDLIALAGKLPSLKLALAEARQFLDGAAGLPPPRAERGASDKTRAAQRLFDKGRSIAGTLVETYFEHRSIGRLGPSPALRFHPACYYRDGAAQERRPALLAAITDLNGRITGIQRTWLEASGRGKAAVATPRRALGRQFGNGVRFGKVGEVMLAGEGIETILSLTTILPGMPMVAALSASNLGALVLPKGLKRLYVARDRDAAGYGAFARLARRALTLGVMVTALDPVHGDFNDDLVRSGAKALRSVVIRQLPAPDVAAFAAWATVEWCR
;
A
#
# COMPACT_ATOMS: atom_id res chain seq x y z
N MET A 1 -49.28 -36.21 -7.93
CA MET A 1 -49.93 -35.42 -9.01
C MET A 1 -48.85 -34.46 -9.50
N ALA A 2 -48.18 -34.83 -10.49
CA ALA A 2 -48.32 -34.60 -11.94
C ALA A 2 -47.59 -33.30 -12.33
N ARG A 3 -46.48 -33.48 -13.02
CA ARG A 3 -45.76 -32.52 -13.93
C ARG A 3 -46.68 -32.08 -15.07
N PRO A 4 -46.35 -31.06 -15.85
CA PRO A 4 -45.51 -31.37 -16.99
C PRO A 4 -44.43 -30.33 -17.37
N ALA A 5 -43.46 -30.88 -18.10
CA ALA A 5 -42.45 -30.22 -18.89
C ALA A 5 -43.03 -29.71 -20.24
N ILE A 6 -42.42 -28.65 -20.80
CA ILE A 6 -42.47 -28.40 -22.24
C ILE A 6 -41.08 -28.01 -22.74
N ALA A 7 -40.58 -28.83 -23.64
CA ALA A 7 -39.44 -28.58 -24.52
C ALA A 7 -39.94 -28.08 -25.88
N VAL A 8 -39.22 -27.14 -26.51
CA VAL A 8 -39.22 -26.99 -27.99
C VAL A 8 -37.85 -26.48 -28.45
N ARG A 9 -37.25 -27.22 -29.34
CA ARG A 9 -36.15 -26.92 -30.28
C ARG A 9 -36.79 -26.51 -31.65
N PRO A 10 -35.97 -26.32 -32.70
CA PRO A 10 -34.85 -25.45 -33.03
C PRO A 10 -35.03 -24.75 -34.41
N GLY A 11 -34.04 -23.99 -34.84
CA GLY A 11 -33.89 -23.57 -36.25
C GLY A 11 -32.94 -22.36 -36.30
N GLY A 12 -31.86 -22.26 -36.98
CA GLY A 12 -31.42 -22.83 -38.23
C GLY A 12 -30.98 -21.68 -39.13
N GLY A 13 -29.71 -21.63 -39.54
CA GLY A 13 -29.38 -21.13 -40.86
C GLY A 13 -28.34 -20.01 -41.00
N HIS A 14 -27.10 -20.39 -41.35
CA HIS A 14 -26.22 -19.82 -42.40
C HIS A 14 -25.91 -18.31 -42.40
N ALA A 15 -24.73 -17.78 -42.57
CA ALA A 15 -23.58 -18.10 -43.43
C ALA A 15 -22.36 -17.26 -43.05
N GLU A 16 -21.17 -17.83 -43.11
CA GLU A 16 -19.92 -17.14 -43.44
C GLU A 16 -19.87 -16.85 -44.97
N PRO A 17 -19.00 -15.98 -45.55
CA PRO A 17 -17.54 -15.92 -45.29
C PRO A 17 -16.90 -14.54 -45.48
N GLY A 18 -15.61 -14.41 -45.15
CA GLY A 18 -14.80 -13.30 -45.68
C GLY A 18 -13.46 -13.08 -45.00
N ARG A 19 -12.49 -13.96 -45.22
CA ARG A 19 -11.05 -13.67 -45.05
C ARG A 19 -10.63 -12.49 -45.92
N ARG A 20 -9.87 -11.55 -45.37
CA ARG A 20 -8.71 -10.96 -46.08
C ARG A 20 -7.63 -10.55 -45.05
N SER A 21 -6.49 -11.17 -45.26
CA SER A 21 -5.13 -10.88 -44.90
C SER A 21 -4.68 -9.53 -45.43
N ALA A 22 -3.92 -8.78 -44.65
CA ALA A 22 -2.90 -7.90 -45.18
C ALA A 22 -1.75 -7.81 -44.16
N ALA A 23 -0.70 -8.44 -44.54
CA ALA A 23 0.64 -8.33 -43.95
C ALA A 23 1.37 -7.14 -44.55
N SER A 24 2.40 -6.69 -43.80
CA SER A 24 3.63 -6.02 -44.24
C SER A 24 3.53 -4.60 -44.84
N GLU A 25 4.12 -3.68 -44.11
CA GLU A 25 5.10 -2.73 -44.70
C GLU A 25 6.15 -2.36 -43.61
N HIS A 26 7.16 -3.21 -43.59
CA HIS A 26 8.50 -2.84 -43.16
C HIS A 26 9.29 -2.57 -44.43
N GLU A 27 10.02 -1.50 -44.47
CA GLU A 27 11.35 -1.39 -45.10
C GLU A 27 11.55 -0.08 -45.88
N ALA A 28 12.74 0.42 -45.71
CA ALA A 28 13.47 1.36 -46.57
C ALA A 28 13.39 2.86 -46.25
N TYR A 29 14.37 3.30 -45.50
CA TYR A 29 15.24 4.38 -46.00
C TYR A 29 16.65 4.23 -45.41
N ARG A 30 17.51 3.61 -46.18
CA ARG A 30 18.98 3.66 -46.03
C ARG A 30 19.56 4.29 -47.29
N LEU A 31 20.57 5.14 -47.06
CA LEU A 31 21.64 5.56 -48.00
C LEU A 31 21.35 6.75 -48.96
N GLY A 32 22.22 7.73 -48.85
CA GLY A 32 22.42 8.78 -49.83
C GLY A 32 23.54 9.75 -49.43
N LEU A 33 24.78 9.29 -49.46
CA LEU A 33 25.99 10.11 -49.50
C LEU A 33 26.19 10.72 -50.92
N THR A 34 26.51 12.01 -51.04
CA THR A 34 27.54 12.53 -52.00
C THR A 34 27.77 14.03 -51.74
N SER A 35 28.91 14.38 -51.36
CA SER A 35 30.05 15.16 -51.92
C SER A 35 29.78 16.55 -52.51
N SER A 36 30.45 17.51 -51.86
CA SER A 36 31.25 18.62 -52.34
C SER A 36 30.70 19.59 -53.41
N VAL A 37 30.87 20.88 -53.12
CA VAL A 37 31.83 21.78 -53.81
C VAL A 37 31.83 23.12 -53.08
N SER A 38 33.04 23.63 -52.82
CA SER A 38 33.38 24.95 -52.35
C SER A 38 33.03 26.05 -53.36
N GLN A 39 32.50 27.15 -52.86
CA GLN A 39 32.86 28.47 -53.39
C GLN A 39 32.77 29.56 -52.32
N SER A 40 33.88 30.26 -52.19
CA SER A 40 34.14 31.40 -51.36
C SER A 40 33.47 32.64 -51.94
N THR A 41 32.74 33.40 -51.07
CA THR A 41 32.59 34.85 -51.28
C THR A 41 32.19 35.56 -49.96
N ARG A 42 33.06 36.44 -49.60
CA ARG A 42 32.90 37.75 -48.97
C ARG A 42 31.98 37.93 -47.74
N VAL A 43 32.68 38.23 -46.66
CA VAL A 43 32.16 38.65 -45.36
C VAL A 43 31.43 39.99 -45.45
N GLU A 44 30.13 40.01 -45.16
CA GLU A 44 29.43 41.15 -44.64
C GLU A 44 28.99 40.83 -43.20
N ARG A 45 29.39 41.71 -42.26
CA ARG A 45 28.98 41.60 -40.84
C ARG A 45 27.51 41.98 -40.73
N PRO A 46 26.63 41.07 -40.22
CA PRO A 46 25.29 41.51 -39.82
C PRO A 46 25.30 42.13 -38.42
N VAL A 47 24.61 43.21 -38.29
CA VAL A 47 24.19 43.92 -37.08
C VAL A 47 23.46 42.94 -36.14
N PRO A 48 23.77 42.91 -34.82
CA PRO A 48 23.09 42.02 -33.92
C PRO A 48 21.60 42.39 -33.78
N PRO A 49 20.65 41.45 -33.91
CA PRO A 49 19.25 41.72 -33.68
C PRO A 49 19.02 41.99 -32.19
N ALA A 50 18.18 43.01 -31.92
CA ALA A 50 17.73 43.37 -30.60
C ALA A 50 17.35 42.16 -29.74
N ARG A 51 17.83 42.11 -28.51
CA ARG A 51 17.50 41.10 -27.51
C ARG A 51 15.98 41.00 -27.35
N ARG A 52 15.37 40.00 -27.96
CA ARG A 52 14.03 39.58 -27.62
C ARG A 52 14.09 39.06 -26.17
N HIS A 53 13.35 39.66 -25.29
CA HIS A 53 13.15 39.18 -23.93
C HIS A 53 12.71 37.73 -24.02
N GLY A 54 13.59 36.82 -23.65
CA GLY A 54 13.37 35.37 -23.67
C GLY A 54 12.22 35.05 -22.74
N ARG A 55 11.13 34.54 -23.31
CA ARG A 55 10.06 33.91 -22.60
C ARG A 55 10.68 32.70 -21.87
N ALA A 56 10.66 32.73 -20.52
CA ALA A 56 11.19 31.65 -19.69
C ALA A 56 10.70 30.29 -20.21
N PRO A 57 11.55 29.25 -20.24
CA PRO A 57 11.15 27.95 -20.75
C PRO A 57 9.93 27.47 -19.99
N ARG A 58 8.85 27.10 -20.71
CA ARG A 58 7.62 26.58 -20.10
C ARG A 58 7.99 25.31 -19.33
N GLN A 59 7.93 25.40 -18.01
CA GLN A 59 8.16 24.26 -17.13
C GLN A 59 7.19 23.14 -17.51
N GLY A 60 7.70 21.92 -17.76
CA GLY A 60 6.91 20.75 -18.10
C GLY A 60 6.00 20.31 -16.93
N ALA A 61 4.99 19.49 -17.22
CA ALA A 61 4.01 19.01 -16.23
C ALA A 61 4.69 18.37 -15.00
N ALA A 62 5.77 17.61 -15.20
CA ALA A 62 6.51 16.98 -14.10
C ALA A 62 7.15 18.01 -13.14
N ALA A 63 7.70 19.11 -13.67
CA ALA A 63 8.27 20.16 -12.84
C ALA A 63 7.21 20.92 -12.02
N ILE A 64 6.02 21.11 -12.59
CA ILE A 64 4.89 21.71 -11.88
C ILE A 64 4.38 20.77 -10.80
N ALA A 65 4.19 19.49 -11.10
CA ALA A 65 3.79 18.47 -10.11
C ALA A 65 4.80 18.40 -8.94
N GLN A 66 6.10 18.50 -9.22
CA GLN A 66 7.13 18.52 -8.19
C GLN A 66 7.07 19.80 -7.33
N ARG A 67 6.82 20.96 -7.92
CA ARG A 67 6.60 22.21 -7.16
C ARG A 67 5.33 22.15 -6.30
N LEU A 68 4.22 21.63 -6.83
CA LEU A 68 3.00 21.40 -6.05
C LEU A 68 3.26 20.49 -4.85
N ALA A 69 4.05 19.42 -5.02
CA ALA A 69 4.39 18.48 -3.96
C ALA A 69 5.15 19.16 -2.80
N GLN A 70 5.93 20.20 -3.08
CA GLN A 70 6.58 21.02 -2.04
C GLN A 70 5.56 21.81 -1.20
N HIS A 71 4.39 22.11 -1.75
CA HIS A 71 3.30 22.83 -1.10
C HIS A 71 2.07 21.95 -0.87
N ALA A 72 2.25 20.63 -0.72
CA ALA A 72 1.15 19.65 -0.68
C ALA A 72 0.05 19.98 0.34
N GLU A 73 0.42 20.46 1.53
CA GLU A 73 -0.57 20.82 2.56
C GLU A 73 -1.38 22.08 2.15
N ALA A 74 -0.72 23.07 1.53
CA ALA A 74 -1.41 24.26 1.05
C ALA A 74 -2.38 23.96 -0.09
N VAL A 75 -1.97 23.08 -1.03
CA VAL A 75 -2.85 22.56 -2.09
C VAL A 75 -4.06 21.86 -1.48
N CYS A 76 -3.84 20.97 -0.51
CA CYS A 76 -4.94 20.27 0.14
C CYS A 76 -5.88 21.20 0.89
N ARG A 77 -5.38 22.21 1.58
CA ARG A 77 -6.20 23.22 2.25
C ARG A 77 -7.05 24.03 1.28
N HIS A 78 -6.53 24.28 0.09
CA HIS A 78 -7.22 25.06 -0.94
C HIS A 78 -8.30 24.23 -1.65
N TYR A 79 -7.96 23.04 -2.16
CA TYR A 79 -8.86 22.25 -2.99
C TYR A 79 -9.68 21.22 -2.21
N LEU A 80 -9.22 20.81 -1.02
CA LEU A 80 -9.82 19.80 -0.17
C LEU A 80 -10.03 20.32 1.26
N SER A 81 -10.68 21.48 1.36
CA SER A 81 -10.82 22.24 2.63
C SER A 81 -11.61 21.49 3.72
N SER A 82 -12.53 20.59 3.36
CA SER A 82 -13.26 19.72 4.29
C SER A 82 -12.39 18.62 4.91
N GLY A 83 -11.15 18.48 4.43
CA GLY A 83 -10.20 17.52 4.95
C GLY A 83 -9.47 18.00 6.20
N ARG A 84 -8.73 17.08 6.81
CA ARG A 84 -7.89 17.34 7.99
C ARG A 84 -6.55 16.67 7.89
N ARG A 85 -5.54 17.31 8.46
CA ARG A 85 -4.22 16.71 8.59
C ARG A 85 -4.19 15.66 9.70
N SER A 86 -3.71 14.47 9.37
CA SER A 86 -3.41 13.42 10.34
C SER A 86 -2.00 12.89 10.08
N GLY A 87 -1.06 13.27 10.94
CA GLY A 87 0.35 12.92 10.75
C GLY A 87 0.95 13.50 9.46
N GLY A 88 1.47 12.63 8.60
CA GLY A 88 2.04 12.96 7.30
C GLY A 88 1.05 12.97 6.15
N TYR A 89 -0.25 12.89 6.43
CA TYR A 89 -1.31 12.81 5.44
C TYR A 89 -2.39 13.86 5.64
N TRP A 90 -3.04 14.25 4.55
CA TRP A 90 -4.31 14.94 4.52
C TRP A 90 -5.41 13.92 4.22
N HIS A 91 -6.46 13.90 5.01
CA HIS A 91 -7.60 13.00 4.83
C HIS A 91 -8.86 13.79 4.53
N VAL A 92 -9.62 13.32 3.56
CA VAL A 92 -10.93 13.86 3.14
C VAL A 92 -11.78 12.73 2.57
N GLY A 93 -13.06 12.92 2.30
CA GLY A 93 -13.91 11.87 1.75
C GLY A 93 -13.54 11.48 0.33
N ASP A 94 -13.42 12.45 -0.57
CA ASP A 94 -13.16 12.24 -2.00
C ASP A 94 -12.55 13.48 -2.67
N VAL A 95 -12.35 13.42 -3.99
CA VAL A 95 -11.86 14.55 -4.80
C VAL A 95 -12.86 15.70 -4.92
N ALA A 96 -14.16 15.47 -4.66
CA ALA A 96 -15.20 16.49 -4.61
C ALA A 96 -15.23 17.22 -3.26
N ASN A 97 -14.26 16.97 -2.40
CA ASN A 97 -14.09 17.61 -1.08
C ASN A 97 -15.22 17.30 -0.09
N THR A 98 -15.81 16.09 -0.16
CA THR A 98 -16.79 15.66 0.83
C THR A 98 -16.13 15.34 2.19
N PRO A 99 -16.83 15.54 3.32
CA PRO A 99 -16.31 15.10 4.61
C PRO A 99 -16.09 13.59 4.65
N GLY A 100 -14.92 13.13 5.16
CA GLY A 100 -14.61 11.70 5.23
C GLY A 100 -13.12 11.42 5.44
N GLN A 101 -12.69 10.19 5.14
CA GLN A 101 -11.31 9.76 5.34
C GLN A 101 -10.83 8.77 4.25
N SER A 102 -11.61 8.51 3.20
CA SER A 102 -11.26 7.54 2.17
C SER A 102 -10.14 8.03 1.25
N LEU A 103 -10.13 9.32 0.91
CA LEU A 103 -9.05 9.94 0.17
C LEU A 103 -7.97 10.46 1.12
N TYR A 104 -6.73 10.09 0.84
CA TYR A 104 -5.58 10.60 1.57
C TYR A 104 -4.48 11.07 0.63
N VAL A 105 -3.94 12.25 0.93
CA VAL A 105 -2.81 12.86 0.22
C VAL A 105 -1.57 12.82 1.10
N ARG A 106 -0.46 12.39 0.55
CA ARG A 106 0.82 12.42 1.26
C ARG A 106 1.41 13.84 1.28
N LEU A 107 1.67 14.36 2.48
CA LEU A 107 2.12 15.74 2.67
C LEU A 107 3.64 15.91 2.70
N CYS A 108 4.41 14.83 2.88
CA CYS A 108 5.87 14.90 3.05
C CYS A 108 6.59 13.64 2.58
N GLY A 109 7.92 13.73 2.42
CA GLY A 109 8.81 12.65 1.98
C GLY A 109 8.86 12.47 0.45
N PRO A 110 9.58 11.43 -0.04
CA PRO A 110 9.84 11.24 -1.48
C PRO A 110 8.58 11.07 -2.35
N ARG A 111 7.44 10.83 -1.72
CA ARG A 111 6.13 10.69 -2.38
C ARG A 111 5.16 11.80 -1.96
N ALA A 112 5.63 12.93 -1.49
CA ALA A 112 4.79 14.08 -1.22
C ALA A 112 3.94 14.43 -2.46
N GLY A 113 2.70 14.80 -2.25
CA GLY A 113 1.76 15.13 -3.32
C GLY A 113 1.10 13.93 -4.02
N LYS A 114 1.47 12.68 -3.70
CA LYS A 114 0.72 11.52 -4.19
C LYS A 114 -0.49 11.27 -3.31
N TRP A 115 -1.61 10.98 -3.96
CA TRP A 115 -2.88 10.69 -3.28
C TRP A 115 -3.50 9.38 -3.75
N CYS A 116 -4.37 8.84 -2.93
CA CYS A 116 -5.19 7.68 -3.24
C CYS A 116 -6.52 7.80 -2.50
N ASP A 117 -7.60 7.47 -3.17
CA ASP A 117 -8.91 7.27 -2.57
C ASP A 117 -9.17 5.77 -2.40
N ALA A 118 -9.32 5.34 -1.15
CA ALA A 118 -9.53 3.94 -0.81
C ALA A 118 -10.92 3.44 -1.23
N ALA A 119 -11.92 4.32 -1.35
CA ALA A 119 -13.28 3.95 -1.74
C ALA A 119 -13.38 3.68 -3.24
N THR A 120 -12.75 4.52 -4.07
CA THR A 120 -12.87 4.45 -5.53
C THR A 120 -11.65 3.82 -6.21
N ALA A 121 -10.58 3.56 -5.46
CA ALA A 121 -9.26 3.15 -5.96
C ALA A 121 -8.60 4.17 -6.92
N GLN A 122 -9.14 5.37 -7.05
CA GLN A 122 -8.52 6.45 -7.80
C GLN A 122 -7.23 6.89 -7.12
N HIS A 123 -6.24 7.26 -7.89
CA HIS A 123 -4.95 7.72 -7.38
C HIS A 123 -4.26 8.61 -8.41
N GLY A 124 -3.35 9.44 -7.93
CA GLY A 124 -2.60 10.34 -8.81
C GLY A 124 -1.61 11.21 -8.05
N ASP A 125 -1.27 12.34 -8.68
CA ASP A 125 -0.53 13.41 -8.02
C ASP A 125 -1.38 14.67 -7.83
N LEU A 126 -0.78 15.74 -7.31
CA LEU A 126 -1.53 16.96 -7.03
C LEU A 126 -2.01 17.68 -8.29
N LEU A 127 -1.40 17.45 -9.44
CA LEU A 127 -1.90 17.99 -10.71
C LEU A 127 -3.18 17.28 -11.14
N ASP A 128 -3.20 15.93 -11.01
CA ASP A 128 -4.41 15.12 -11.22
C ASP A 128 -5.52 15.52 -10.25
N LEU A 129 -5.16 15.77 -8.98
CA LEU A 129 -6.11 16.18 -7.96
C LEU A 129 -6.73 17.55 -8.29
N ILE A 130 -5.93 18.53 -8.70
CA ILE A 130 -6.42 19.85 -9.12
C ILE A 130 -7.35 19.72 -10.33
N ALA A 131 -7.00 18.87 -11.31
CA ALA A 131 -7.85 18.61 -12.46
C ALA A 131 -9.21 18.07 -12.07
N LEU A 132 -9.23 17.06 -11.19
CA LEU A 132 -10.44 16.40 -10.73
C LEU A 132 -11.30 17.29 -9.82
N ALA A 133 -10.69 17.92 -8.82
CA ALA A 133 -11.39 18.81 -7.88
C ALA A 133 -11.96 20.05 -8.59
N GLY A 134 -11.22 20.61 -9.54
CA GLY A 134 -11.64 21.75 -10.36
C GLY A 134 -12.53 21.37 -11.56
N LYS A 135 -12.80 20.07 -11.76
CA LYS A 135 -13.53 19.57 -12.95
C LYS A 135 -12.99 20.12 -14.27
N LEU A 136 -11.66 20.20 -14.37
CA LEU A 136 -10.97 20.82 -15.51
C LEU A 136 -10.88 19.83 -16.66
N PRO A 137 -11.42 20.14 -17.86
CA PRO A 137 -11.57 19.18 -18.96
C PRO A 137 -10.26 18.87 -19.70
N SER A 138 -9.14 19.53 -19.37
CA SER A 138 -7.89 19.29 -20.06
C SER A 138 -6.65 19.51 -19.17
N LEU A 139 -5.57 18.77 -19.46
CA LEU A 139 -4.28 18.96 -18.80
C LEU A 139 -3.74 20.41 -18.95
N LYS A 140 -4.05 21.07 -20.07
CA LYS A 140 -3.64 22.47 -20.31
C LYS A 140 -4.26 23.42 -19.27
N LEU A 141 -5.54 23.23 -18.95
CA LEU A 141 -6.25 24.02 -17.93
C LEU A 141 -5.75 23.65 -16.53
N ALA A 142 -5.54 22.39 -16.22
CA ALA A 142 -4.96 21.96 -14.95
C ALA A 142 -3.57 22.56 -14.71
N LEU A 143 -2.73 22.63 -15.75
CA LEU A 143 -1.42 23.26 -15.68
C LEU A 143 -1.51 24.78 -15.51
N ALA A 144 -2.51 25.43 -16.10
CA ALA A 144 -2.73 26.87 -15.92
C ALA A 144 -3.15 27.17 -14.48
N GLU A 145 -4.11 26.44 -13.96
CA GLU A 145 -4.59 26.53 -12.58
C GLU A 145 -3.46 26.27 -11.58
N ALA A 146 -2.69 25.19 -11.78
CA ALA A 146 -1.56 24.86 -10.93
C ALA A 146 -0.48 25.95 -10.90
N ARG A 147 -0.23 26.63 -12.03
CA ARG A 147 0.70 27.78 -12.08
C ARG A 147 0.15 28.97 -11.32
N GLN A 148 -1.12 29.31 -11.53
CA GLN A 148 -1.78 30.39 -10.82
C GLN A 148 -1.73 30.15 -9.30
N PHE A 149 -2.02 28.94 -8.85
CA PHE A 149 -1.89 28.57 -7.44
C PHE A 149 -0.46 28.76 -6.93
N LEU A 150 0.56 28.26 -7.67
CA LEU A 150 1.96 28.35 -7.29
C LEU A 150 2.49 29.81 -7.28
N ASP A 151 1.99 30.65 -8.16
CA ASP A 151 2.36 32.07 -8.23
C ASP A 151 1.73 32.83 -7.05
N GLY A 152 0.48 32.52 -6.67
CA GLY A 152 -0.16 33.03 -5.45
C GLY A 152 0.45 32.48 -4.16
N ALA A 153 1.06 31.30 -4.21
CA ALA A 153 1.72 30.64 -3.08
C ALA A 153 3.16 31.14 -2.83
N ALA A 154 3.69 32.06 -3.62
CA ALA A 154 5.06 32.56 -3.49
C ALA A 154 5.38 33.20 -2.12
N GLY A 155 4.36 33.52 -1.31
CA GLY A 155 4.51 34.01 0.07
C GLY A 155 4.30 32.96 1.17
N LEU A 156 4.04 31.70 0.80
CA LEU A 156 3.84 30.64 1.80
C LEU A 156 5.19 30.17 2.38
N PRO A 157 5.24 29.91 3.71
CA PRO A 157 6.47 29.41 4.32
C PRO A 157 6.87 28.08 3.69
N PRO A 158 8.20 27.84 3.53
CA PRO A 158 8.70 26.59 2.97
C PRO A 158 8.16 25.38 3.77
N PRO A 159 7.96 24.23 3.11
CA PRO A 159 7.43 23.03 3.78
C PRO A 159 8.31 22.73 4.97
N ARG A 160 7.66 22.55 6.12
CA ARG A 160 8.33 22.21 7.38
C ARG A 160 9.09 20.90 7.17
N ALA A 161 10.44 21.01 7.12
CA ALA A 161 11.33 19.87 6.89
C ALA A 161 10.97 18.67 7.79
N GLU A 162 11.28 17.46 7.32
CA GLU A 162 10.92 16.14 7.89
C GLU A 162 11.32 15.88 9.36
N ARG A 163 11.70 16.88 10.15
CA ARG A 163 12.08 16.70 11.56
C ARG A 163 11.05 15.89 12.35
N GLY A 164 9.74 16.07 12.10
CA GLY A 164 8.71 15.33 12.80
C GLY A 164 8.56 13.84 12.43
N ALA A 165 8.97 13.42 11.24
CA ALA A 165 8.93 12.00 10.85
C ALA A 165 10.07 11.21 11.49
N SER A 166 11.28 11.79 11.54
CA SER A 166 12.45 11.25 12.25
C SER A 166 12.20 11.14 13.76
N ASP A 167 11.55 12.14 14.36
CA ASP A 167 11.25 12.14 15.80
C ASP A 167 10.22 11.10 16.19
N LYS A 168 9.17 10.89 15.36
CA LYS A 168 8.18 9.83 15.58
C LYS A 168 8.77 8.43 15.42
N THR A 169 9.67 8.24 14.46
CA THR A 169 10.40 6.96 14.30
C THR A 169 11.29 6.69 15.51
N ARG A 170 12.06 7.67 15.98
CA ARG A 170 12.85 7.55 17.21
C ARG A 170 11.98 7.30 18.45
N ALA A 171 10.82 7.95 18.54
CA ALA A 171 9.86 7.70 19.62
C ALA A 171 9.29 6.27 19.57
N ALA A 172 9.01 5.75 18.38
CA ALA A 172 8.57 4.37 18.17
C ALA A 172 9.65 3.37 18.62
N GLN A 173 10.89 3.58 18.21
CA GLN A 173 12.04 2.75 18.63
C GLN A 173 12.19 2.74 20.15
N ARG A 174 12.26 3.93 20.79
CA ARG A 174 12.35 4.02 22.26
C ARG A 174 11.18 3.36 22.99
N LEU A 175 9.96 3.43 22.42
CA LEU A 175 8.80 2.77 23.02
C LEU A 175 8.88 1.25 22.86
N PHE A 176 9.34 0.77 21.71
CA PHE A 176 9.54 -0.66 21.46
C PHE A 176 10.61 -1.23 22.39
N ASP A 177 11.73 -0.52 22.59
CA ASP A 177 12.83 -0.94 23.46
C ASP A 177 12.41 -1.04 24.95
N LYS A 178 11.41 -0.24 25.38
CA LYS A 178 10.80 -0.33 26.72
C LYS A 178 9.85 -1.53 26.86
N GLY A 179 9.45 -2.18 25.78
CA GLY A 179 8.66 -3.39 25.81
C GLY A 179 9.50 -4.59 26.24
N ARG A 180 8.85 -5.57 26.88
CA ARG A 180 9.44 -6.85 27.28
C ARG A 180 8.93 -8.01 26.40
N SER A 181 9.51 -9.20 26.59
CA SER A 181 9.02 -10.43 25.95
C SER A 181 7.51 -10.58 26.16
N ILE A 182 6.84 -11.16 25.17
CA ILE A 182 5.39 -11.46 25.23
C ILE A 182 5.07 -12.67 26.10
N ALA A 183 6.05 -13.55 26.32
CA ALA A 183 5.88 -14.80 27.09
C ALA A 183 5.46 -14.50 28.54
N GLY A 184 4.46 -15.19 29.05
CA GLY A 184 3.89 -15.01 30.38
C GLY A 184 3.17 -13.68 30.58
N THR A 185 2.71 -13.02 29.50
CA THR A 185 2.03 -11.72 29.56
C THR A 185 0.63 -11.77 28.98
N LEU A 186 -0.14 -10.69 29.13
CA LEU A 186 -1.47 -10.55 28.53
C LEU A 186 -1.46 -10.68 26.99
N VAL A 187 -0.33 -10.48 26.34
CA VAL A 187 -0.19 -10.70 24.88
C VAL A 187 -0.27 -12.20 24.55
N GLU A 188 0.36 -13.04 25.36
CA GLU A 188 0.26 -14.49 25.21
C GLU A 188 -1.20 -14.95 25.42
N THR A 189 -1.85 -14.52 26.50
CA THR A 189 -3.27 -14.76 26.74
C THR A 189 -4.16 -14.28 25.59
N TYR A 190 -3.85 -13.10 25.02
CA TYR A 190 -4.56 -12.58 23.86
C TYR A 190 -4.44 -13.47 22.63
N PHE A 191 -3.25 -13.98 22.35
CA PHE A 191 -3.04 -14.89 21.23
C PHE A 191 -3.63 -16.27 21.45
N GLU A 192 -3.54 -16.81 22.68
CA GLU A 192 -4.20 -18.07 23.06
C GLU A 192 -5.73 -17.98 22.87
N HIS A 193 -6.34 -16.86 23.27
CA HIS A 193 -7.78 -16.63 23.07
C HIS A 193 -8.16 -16.50 21.59
N ARG A 194 -7.21 -16.18 20.72
CA ARG A 194 -7.32 -16.17 19.26
C ARG A 194 -6.91 -17.50 18.60
N SER A 195 -6.72 -18.54 19.40
CA SER A 195 -6.26 -19.87 18.94
C SER A 195 -4.90 -19.86 18.22
N ILE A 196 -4.12 -18.79 18.33
CA ILE A 196 -2.80 -18.66 17.69
C ILE A 196 -1.75 -19.50 18.44
N GLY A 197 -2.03 -19.89 19.70
CA GLY A 197 -1.12 -20.67 20.52
C GLY A 197 0.08 -19.87 21.05
N ARG A 198 1.02 -20.57 21.63
CA ARG A 198 2.25 -19.96 22.18
C ARG A 198 3.22 -19.67 21.05
N LEU A 199 3.55 -18.39 20.93
CA LEU A 199 4.58 -17.94 19.99
C LEU A 199 5.95 -18.04 20.70
N GLY A 200 6.93 -18.61 20.05
CA GLY A 200 8.31 -18.51 20.48
C GLY A 200 8.81 -17.07 20.54
N PRO A 201 10.04 -16.84 21.02
CA PRO A 201 10.63 -15.50 21.06
C PRO A 201 10.55 -14.83 19.68
N SER A 202 9.90 -13.68 19.63
CA SER A 202 9.73 -12.92 18.38
C SER A 202 10.41 -11.54 18.52
N PRO A 203 11.37 -11.20 17.66
CA PRO A 203 11.94 -9.86 17.65
C PRO A 203 10.94 -8.79 17.19
N ALA A 204 9.84 -9.20 16.55
CA ALA A 204 8.83 -8.28 16.03
C ALA A 204 7.79 -7.87 17.08
N LEU A 205 7.65 -8.60 18.19
CA LEU A 205 6.56 -8.43 19.15
C LEU A 205 7.09 -8.19 20.55
N ARG A 206 6.48 -7.24 21.26
CA ARG A 206 6.78 -6.94 22.65
C ARG A 206 5.50 -6.62 23.42
N PHE A 207 5.55 -6.79 24.75
CA PHE A 207 4.52 -6.38 25.68
C PHE A 207 4.93 -5.12 26.43
N HIS A 208 4.02 -4.15 26.56
CA HIS A 208 4.19 -2.97 27.40
C HIS A 208 3.06 -2.90 28.44
N PRO A 209 3.34 -2.95 29.75
CA PRO A 209 2.29 -3.06 30.77
C PRO A 209 1.44 -1.79 30.91
N ALA A 210 1.98 -0.62 30.56
CA ALA A 210 1.36 0.68 30.80
C ALA A 210 1.63 1.66 29.64
N CYS A 211 1.25 1.26 28.40
CA CYS A 211 1.40 2.10 27.23
C CYS A 211 0.36 3.23 27.21
N TYR A 212 0.80 4.45 26.95
CA TYR A 212 -0.10 5.60 26.87
C TYR A 212 -1.13 5.45 25.75
N TYR A 213 -2.39 5.57 26.11
CA TYR A 213 -3.52 5.78 25.23
C TYR A 213 -4.03 7.21 25.41
N ARG A 214 -4.29 7.91 24.30
CA ARG A 214 -4.84 9.27 24.32
C ARG A 214 -6.13 9.30 23.49
N ASP A 215 -7.19 9.83 24.09
CA ASP A 215 -8.45 10.10 23.41
C ASP A 215 -8.89 11.54 23.72
N GLY A 216 -8.81 12.40 22.71
CA GLY A 216 -8.95 13.85 22.91
C GLY A 216 -7.94 14.39 23.94
N ALA A 217 -8.45 14.99 25.02
CA ALA A 217 -7.67 15.50 26.14
C ALA A 217 -7.32 14.42 27.18
N ALA A 218 -8.07 13.30 27.21
CA ALA A 218 -7.85 12.22 28.18
C ALA A 218 -6.62 11.41 27.82
N GLN A 219 -5.80 11.12 28.83
CA GLN A 219 -4.61 10.26 28.69
C GLN A 219 -4.64 9.17 29.75
N GLU A 220 -4.55 7.93 29.31
CA GLU A 220 -4.58 6.75 30.15
C GLU A 220 -3.33 5.90 29.91
N ARG A 221 -3.07 4.95 30.83
CA ARG A 221 -2.06 3.90 30.66
C ARG A 221 -2.78 2.55 30.62
N ARG A 222 -2.53 1.76 29.57
CA ARG A 222 -3.12 0.45 29.37
C ARG A 222 -2.08 -0.56 28.92
N PRO A 223 -2.25 -1.84 29.25
CA PRO A 223 -1.40 -2.88 28.69
C PRO A 223 -1.54 -2.91 27.17
N ALA A 224 -0.44 -3.15 26.46
CA ALA A 224 -0.45 -3.14 25.00
C ALA A 224 0.54 -4.15 24.42
N LEU A 225 0.13 -4.78 23.31
CA LEU A 225 1.02 -5.39 22.35
C LEU A 225 1.69 -4.27 21.53
N LEU A 226 3.01 -4.33 21.44
CA LEU A 226 3.83 -3.52 20.53
C LEU A 226 4.34 -4.41 19.41
N ALA A 227 4.03 -4.07 18.16
CA ALA A 227 4.52 -4.78 16.99
C ALA A 227 5.43 -3.86 16.16
N ALA A 228 6.66 -4.30 15.91
CA ALA A 228 7.67 -3.52 15.19
C ALA A 228 7.33 -3.46 13.69
N ILE A 229 7.15 -2.26 13.17
CA ILE A 229 7.03 -2.01 11.74
C ILE A 229 8.44 -1.81 11.19
N THR A 230 8.88 -2.68 10.28
CA THR A 230 10.23 -2.65 9.73
C THR A 230 10.26 -2.40 8.23
N ASP A 231 11.34 -1.76 7.76
CA ASP A 231 11.68 -1.71 6.34
C ASP A 231 12.28 -3.05 5.85
N LEU A 232 12.71 -3.10 4.60
CA LEU A 232 13.33 -4.31 4.01
C LEU A 232 14.72 -4.62 4.58
N ASN A 233 15.35 -3.67 5.27
CA ASN A 233 16.64 -3.85 5.94
C ASN A 233 16.47 -4.25 7.41
N GLY A 234 15.25 -4.51 7.88
CA GLY A 234 14.94 -4.85 9.26
C GLY A 234 14.98 -3.67 10.25
N ARG A 235 15.16 -2.42 9.77
CA ARG A 235 15.18 -1.24 10.64
C ARG A 235 13.78 -0.88 11.07
N ILE A 236 13.55 -0.65 12.35
CA ILE A 236 12.27 -0.21 12.88
C ILE A 236 11.98 1.21 12.38
N THR A 237 10.93 1.34 11.59
CA THR A 237 10.42 2.61 11.04
C THR A 237 9.22 3.15 11.83
N GLY A 238 8.57 2.26 12.57
CA GLY A 238 7.41 2.55 13.39
C GLY A 238 7.03 1.34 14.23
N ILE A 239 5.97 1.48 15.02
CA ILE A 239 5.34 0.38 15.76
C ILE A 239 3.82 0.48 15.60
N GLN A 240 3.14 -0.67 15.64
CA GLN A 240 1.72 -0.72 15.95
C GLN A 240 1.55 -1.01 17.44
N ARG A 241 0.71 -0.23 18.09
CA ARG A 241 0.26 -0.46 19.47
C ARG A 241 -1.15 -1.03 19.39
N THR A 242 -1.37 -2.17 20.03
CA THR A 242 -2.70 -2.75 20.24
C THR A 242 -2.95 -2.80 21.73
N TRP A 243 -3.82 -1.93 22.24
CA TRP A 243 -4.18 -1.93 23.64
C TRP A 243 -5.11 -3.09 23.96
N LEU A 244 -4.81 -3.77 25.05
CA LEU A 244 -5.51 -4.94 25.50
C LEU A 244 -6.39 -4.60 26.70
N GLU A 245 -7.46 -5.35 26.88
CA GLU A 245 -8.22 -5.33 28.13
C GLU A 245 -7.43 -5.97 29.27
N ALA A 246 -7.84 -5.71 30.51
CA ALA A 246 -7.15 -6.18 31.71
C ALA A 246 -7.13 -7.72 31.82
N SER A 247 -8.12 -8.41 31.26
CA SER A 247 -8.18 -9.88 31.20
C SER A 247 -7.20 -10.50 30.21
N GLY A 248 -6.69 -9.71 29.24
CA GLY A 248 -5.90 -10.19 28.12
C GLY A 248 -6.70 -10.91 27.03
N ARG A 249 -8.00 -11.16 27.22
CA ARG A 249 -8.81 -11.95 26.26
C ARG A 249 -9.20 -11.18 25.01
N GLY A 250 -9.14 -9.83 25.05
CA GLY A 250 -9.54 -8.99 23.94
C GLY A 250 -8.74 -7.70 23.83
N LYS A 251 -9.09 -6.92 22.82
CA LYS A 251 -8.63 -5.55 22.66
C LYS A 251 -9.38 -4.64 23.64
N ALA A 252 -8.71 -3.62 24.15
CA ALA A 252 -9.33 -2.66 25.05
C ALA A 252 -10.60 -2.05 24.42
N ALA A 253 -11.65 -1.89 25.22
CA ALA A 253 -12.90 -1.25 24.84
C ALA A 253 -12.73 0.28 24.77
N VAL A 254 -12.02 0.73 23.73
CA VAL A 254 -11.74 2.15 23.45
C VAL A 254 -12.01 2.45 21.97
N ALA A 255 -12.23 3.70 21.63
CA ALA A 255 -12.62 4.11 20.27
C ALA A 255 -11.65 3.61 19.17
N THR A 256 -10.36 3.54 19.45
CA THR A 256 -9.33 3.06 18.52
C THR A 256 -8.31 2.18 19.24
N PRO A 257 -8.58 0.89 19.44
CA PRO A 257 -7.70 0.01 20.20
C PRO A 257 -6.37 -0.31 19.46
N ARG A 258 -6.21 0.10 18.21
CA ARG A 258 -4.98 -0.07 17.42
C ARG A 258 -4.55 1.27 16.83
N ARG A 259 -3.29 1.67 17.06
CA ARG A 259 -2.71 2.89 16.46
C ARG A 259 -1.24 2.70 16.14
N ALA A 260 -0.83 3.12 14.96
CA ALA A 260 0.58 3.19 14.60
C ALA A 260 1.28 4.44 15.19
N LEU A 261 2.57 4.31 15.45
CA LEU A 261 3.49 5.41 15.77
C LEU A 261 4.72 5.27 14.88
N GLY A 262 5.17 6.34 14.23
CA GLY A 262 6.26 6.33 13.27
C GLY A 262 5.78 6.16 11.83
N ARG A 263 6.62 5.59 10.96
CA ARG A 263 6.36 5.45 9.53
C ARG A 263 5.88 4.03 9.20
N GLN A 264 4.63 3.91 8.79
CA GLN A 264 4.00 2.64 8.41
C GLN A 264 4.02 2.40 6.90
N PHE A 265 3.78 3.42 6.10
CA PHE A 265 3.50 3.29 4.66
C PHE A 265 4.59 2.51 3.90
N GLY A 266 4.18 1.46 3.21
CA GLY A 266 5.06 0.56 2.46
C GLY A 266 5.84 -0.43 3.34
N ASN A 267 5.79 -0.30 4.66
CA ASN A 267 6.45 -1.17 5.64
C ASN A 267 5.41 -2.08 6.33
N GLY A 268 5.87 -3.07 7.10
CA GLY A 268 4.98 -3.98 7.82
C GLY A 268 5.67 -4.67 8.97
N VAL A 269 4.88 -5.42 9.74
CA VAL A 269 5.41 -6.30 10.79
C VAL A 269 5.83 -7.61 10.13
N ARG A 270 7.13 -7.93 10.19
CA ARG A 270 7.71 -9.05 9.45
C ARG A 270 8.03 -10.21 10.37
N PHE A 271 7.72 -11.41 9.90
CA PHE A 271 7.98 -12.67 10.56
C PHE A 271 8.80 -13.56 9.61
N GLY A 272 9.90 -14.10 10.10
CA GLY A 272 10.84 -14.88 9.29
C GLY A 272 11.76 -14.03 8.39
N LYS A 273 12.71 -14.69 7.77
CA LYS A 273 13.68 -14.08 6.86
C LYS A 273 13.16 -14.14 5.43
N VAL A 274 13.07 -13.01 4.77
CA VAL A 274 12.57 -12.92 3.40
C VAL A 274 13.46 -13.72 2.43
N GLY A 275 12.80 -14.49 1.55
CA GLY A 275 13.41 -15.28 0.48
C GLY A 275 12.70 -15.03 -0.86
N GLU A 276 12.73 -16.02 -1.73
CA GLU A 276 12.05 -15.99 -3.03
C GLU A 276 10.53 -16.09 -2.96
N VAL A 277 10.02 -16.57 -1.82
CA VAL A 277 8.59 -16.74 -1.54
C VAL A 277 8.24 -15.96 -0.27
N MET A 278 7.11 -15.30 -0.25
CA MET A 278 6.62 -14.55 0.92
C MET A 278 5.10 -14.54 0.92
N LEU A 279 4.52 -14.49 2.13
CA LEU A 279 3.10 -14.26 2.34
C LEU A 279 2.88 -12.87 2.95
N ALA A 280 1.89 -12.14 2.45
CA ALA A 280 1.47 -10.85 2.97
C ALA A 280 -0.01 -10.88 3.34
N GLY A 281 -0.40 -10.17 4.38
CA GLY A 281 -1.80 -9.98 4.76
C GLY A 281 -2.02 -8.67 5.48
N GLU A 282 -3.25 -8.36 5.80
CA GLU A 282 -3.58 -7.11 6.48
C GLU A 282 -3.27 -7.20 7.97
N GLY A 283 -3.88 -8.11 8.69
CA GLY A 283 -3.86 -8.19 10.15
C GLY A 283 -2.68 -8.97 10.71
N ILE A 284 -2.22 -8.60 11.91
CA ILE A 284 -1.21 -9.37 12.66
C ILE A 284 -1.79 -10.73 13.04
N GLU A 285 -3.04 -10.75 13.48
CA GLU A 285 -3.76 -11.95 13.90
C GLU A 285 -3.93 -12.92 12.73
N THR A 286 -4.32 -12.44 11.55
CA THR A 286 -4.41 -13.18 10.30
C THR A 286 -3.06 -13.84 9.94
N ILE A 287 -1.98 -13.05 9.96
CA ILE A 287 -0.63 -13.56 9.65
C ILE A 287 -0.14 -14.56 10.69
N LEU A 288 -0.33 -14.32 11.97
CA LEU A 288 0.07 -15.25 13.02
C LEU A 288 -0.74 -16.56 12.96
N SER A 289 -2.01 -16.52 12.57
CA SER A 289 -2.79 -17.73 12.32
C SER A 289 -2.19 -18.58 11.22
N LEU A 290 -1.67 -17.95 10.16
CA LEU A 290 -1.01 -18.66 9.08
C LEU A 290 0.39 -19.17 9.47
N THR A 291 1.11 -18.53 10.38
CA THR A 291 2.40 -19.04 10.88
C THR A 291 2.22 -20.35 11.66
N THR A 292 1.05 -20.61 12.25
CA THR A 292 0.79 -21.89 12.97
C THR A 292 0.76 -23.10 12.03
N ILE A 293 0.45 -22.89 10.76
CA ILE A 293 0.29 -23.96 9.75
C ILE A 293 1.37 -23.92 8.65
N LEU A 294 2.08 -22.82 8.52
CA LEU A 294 3.19 -22.58 7.56
C LEU A 294 4.41 -21.98 8.31
N PRO A 295 5.00 -22.68 9.29
CA PRO A 295 5.98 -22.09 10.21
C PRO A 295 7.28 -21.63 9.55
N GLY A 296 7.63 -22.18 8.40
CA GLY A 296 8.84 -21.82 7.65
C GLY A 296 8.64 -20.69 6.64
N MET A 297 7.40 -20.27 6.37
CA MET A 297 7.12 -19.26 5.35
C MET A 297 7.38 -17.84 5.89
N PRO A 298 8.19 -17.02 5.20
CA PRO A 298 8.34 -15.61 5.54
C PRO A 298 7.02 -14.86 5.34
N MET A 299 6.60 -14.09 6.36
CA MET A 299 5.31 -13.41 6.32
C MET A 299 5.41 -11.95 6.72
N VAL A 300 4.45 -11.13 6.27
CA VAL A 300 4.35 -9.72 6.63
C VAL A 300 2.90 -9.30 6.86
N ALA A 301 2.63 -8.66 8.01
CA ALA A 301 1.38 -7.98 8.28
C ALA A 301 1.51 -6.49 7.90
N ALA A 302 0.70 -6.04 6.96
CA ALA A 302 0.72 -4.68 6.45
C ALA A 302 -0.08 -3.67 7.31
N LEU A 303 -0.91 -4.16 8.24
CA LEU A 303 -1.66 -3.41 9.25
C LEU A 303 -2.87 -2.62 8.76
N SER A 304 -3.09 -2.55 7.45
CA SER A 304 -4.30 -2.01 6.81
C SER A 304 -4.36 -2.38 5.33
N ALA A 305 -5.56 -2.45 4.76
CA ALA A 305 -5.79 -2.73 3.34
C ALA A 305 -5.05 -1.73 2.42
N SER A 306 -5.07 -0.44 2.76
CA SER A 306 -4.36 0.59 1.98
C SER A 306 -2.83 0.39 2.01
N ASN A 307 -2.28 0.01 3.15
CA ASN A 307 -0.84 -0.26 3.26
C ASN A 307 -0.45 -1.60 2.63
N LEU A 308 -1.32 -2.61 2.66
CA LEU A 308 -1.13 -3.87 1.93
C LEU A 308 -0.98 -3.61 0.43
N GLY A 309 -1.86 -2.80 -0.17
CA GLY A 309 -1.73 -2.36 -1.56
C GLY A 309 -0.47 -1.56 -1.87
N ALA A 310 0.13 -0.91 -0.87
CA ALA A 310 1.33 -0.08 -0.99
C ALA A 310 2.64 -0.78 -0.54
N LEU A 311 2.56 -2.02 -0.07
CA LEU A 311 3.68 -2.76 0.53
C LEU A 311 4.90 -2.78 -0.40
N VAL A 312 6.08 -2.43 0.13
CA VAL A 312 7.33 -2.51 -0.63
C VAL A 312 7.79 -3.96 -0.68
N LEU A 313 7.90 -4.48 -1.90
CA LEU A 313 8.33 -5.85 -2.13
C LEU A 313 9.86 -5.96 -2.17
N PRO A 314 10.45 -7.02 -1.61
CA PRO A 314 11.88 -7.23 -1.63
C PRO A 314 12.39 -7.58 -3.03
N LYS A 315 13.65 -7.22 -3.30
CA LYS A 315 14.33 -7.67 -4.51
C LYS A 315 14.53 -9.19 -4.45
N GLY A 316 14.36 -9.86 -5.59
CA GLY A 316 14.52 -11.32 -5.69
C GLY A 316 13.30 -12.13 -5.27
N LEU A 317 12.20 -11.48 -4.85
CA LEU A 317 10.93 -12.16 -4.63
C LEU A 317 10.42 -12.72 -5.96
N LYS A 318 10.07 -14.01 -6.00
CA LYS A 318 9.52 -14.68 -7.18
C LYS A 318 8.03 -14.96 -7.04
N ARG A 319 7.58 -15.33 -5.82
CA ARG A 319 6.18 -15.63 -5.52
C ARG A 319 5.69 -14.89 -4.28
N LEU A 320 4.53 -14.30 -4.40
CA LEU A 320 3.84 -13.59 -3.34
C LEU A 320 2.45 -14.20 -3.13
N TYR A 321 2.22 -14.73 -1.95
CA TYR A 321 0.89 -15.09 -1.49
C TYR A 321 0.27 -13.92 -0.75
N VAL A 322 -1.01 -13.68 -0.95
CA VAL A 322 -1.73 -12.60 -0.26
C VAL A 322 -2.92 -13.19 0.46
N ALA A 323 -2.82 -13.24 1.79
CA ALA A 323 -3.94 -13.55 2.67
C ALA A 323 -4.95 -12.40 2.58
N ARG A 324 -6.04 -12.65 1.88
CA ARG A 324 -7.03 -11.65 1.52
C ARG A 324 -8.24 -11.75 2.43
N ASP A 325 -8.57 -10.68 3.14
CA ASP A 325 -9.81 -10.62 3.91
C ASP A 325 -11.01 -10.60 2.93
N ARG A 326 -12.11 -11.25 3.29
CA ARG A 326 -13.30 -11.39 2.43
C ARG A 326 -14.20 -10.16 2.48
N ASP A 327 -13.62 -9.00 2.22
CA ASP A 327 -14.33 -7.74 2.11
C ASP A 327 -13.84 -6.89 0.93
N ALA A 328 -14.56 -5.82 0.62
CA ALA A 328 -14.23 -4.92 -0.51
C ALA A 328 -12.83 -4.30 -0.37
N ALA A 329 -12.39 -4.00 0.86
CA ALA A 329 -11.09 -3.40 1.13
C ALA A 329 -9.96 -4.40 0.84
N GLY A 330 -10.11 -5.68 1.26
CA GLY A 330 -9.18 -6.78 0.99
C GLY A 330 -9.06 -7.09 -0.50
N TYR A 331 -10.18 -7.14 -1.24
CA TYR A 331 -10.17 -7.31 -2.70
C TYR A 331 -9.44 -6.16 -3.39
N GLY A 332 -9.72 -4.92 -3.00
CA GLY A 332 -9.05 -3.74 -3.55
C GLY A 332 -7.56 -3.68 -3.22
N ALA A 333 -7.17 -4.07 -2.01
CA ALA A 333 -5.77 -4.14 -1.60
C ALA A 333 -4.99 -5.18 -2.41
N PHE A 334 -5.57 -6.39 -2.57
CA PHE A 334 -5.01 -7.44 -3.41
C PHE A 334 -4.79 -6.96 -4.84
N ALA A 335 -5.81 -6.39 -5.49
CA ALA A 335 -5.72 -5.93 -6.88
C ALA A 335 -4.60 -4.88 -7.08
N ARG A 336 -4.44 -3.94 -6.13
CA ARG A 336 -3.37 -2.94 -6.17
C ARG A 336 -1.99 -3.56 -6.00
N LEU A 337 -1.83 -4.47 -5.02
CA LEU A 337 -0.57 -5.14 -4.76
C LEU A 337 -0.18 -6.06 -5.92
N ALA A 338 -1.11 -6.85 -6.45
CA ALA A 338 -0.90 -7.76 -7.56
C ALA A 338 -0.44 -7.03 -8.82
N ARG A 339 -1.09 -5.93 -9.19
CA ARG A 339 -0.67 -5.10 -10.33
C ARG A 339 0.78 -4.64 -10.19
N ARG A 340 1.18 -4.18 -9.00
CA ARG A 340 2.55 -3.72 -8.74
C ARG A 340 3.56 -4.86 -8.72
N ALA A 341 3.19 -6.02 -8.20
CA ALA A 341 4.04 -7.19 -8.17
C ALA A 341 4.29 -7.75 -9.57
N LEU A 342 3.26 -7.80 -10.41
CA LEU A 342 3.38 -8.23 -11.81
C LEU A 342 4.33 -7.35 -12.61
N THR A 343 4.34 -6.03 -12.40
CA THR A 343 5.34 -5.15 -13.06
C THR A 343 6.77 -5.40 -12.59
N LEU A 344 6.97 -6.11 -11.49
CA LEU A 344 8.26 -6.53 -10.97
C LEU A 344 8.62 -7.98 -11.33
N GLY A 345 7.80 -8.66 -12.15
CA GLY A 345 7.98 -10.06 -12.52
C GLY A 345 7.67 -11.05 -11.38
N VAL A 346 6.91 -10.64 -10.36
CA VAL A 346 6.54 -11.46 -9.21
C VAL A 346 5.19 -12.13 -9.48
N MET A 347 5.12 -13.44 -9.40
CA MET A 347 3.84 -14.17 -9.40
C MET A 347 3.06 -13.89 -8.13
N VAL A 348 1.76 -13.62 -8.27
CA VAL A 348 0.89 -13.30 -7.12
C VAL A 348 -0.32 -14.21 -7.09
N THR A 349 -0.56 -14.80 -5.93
CA THR A 349 -1.70 -15.68 -5.68
C THR A 349 -2.45 -15.18 -4.45
N ALA A 350 -3.76 -15.01 -4.58
CA ALA A 350 -4.62 -14.78 -3.42
C ALA A 350 -4.80 -16.08 -2.65
N LEU A 351 -4.78 -16.01 -1.33
CA LEU A 351 -5.27 -17.04 -0.44
C LEU A 351 -6.57 -16.55 0.19
N ASP A 352 -7.60 -17.34 0.07
CA ASP A 352 -8.95 -16.99 0.53
C ASP A 352 -9.33 -17.82 1.77
N PRO A 353 -9.75 -17.17 2.86
CA PRO A 353 -10.31 -17.85 4.01
C PRO A 353 -11.72 -18.37 3.69
N VAL A 354 -12.21 -19.29 4.50
CA VAL A 354 -13.61 -19.78 4.43
C VAL A 354 -14.57 -18.74 5.01
N HIS A 355 -14.17 -18.11 6.14
CA HIS A 355 -14.94 -17.09 6.84
C HIS A 355 -14.43 -15.66 6.50
N GLY A 356 -14.48 -14.75 7.45
CA GLY A 356 -14.08 -13.34 7.25
C GLY A 356 -12.59 -13.18 6.99
N ASP A 357 -11.77 -13.76 7.87
CA ASP A 357 -10.31 -13.80 7.76
C ASP A 357 -9.74 -15.16 8.26
N PHE A 358 -8.42 -15.36 8.11
CA PHE A 358 -7.78 -16.62 8.51
C PHE A 358 -7.69 -16.82 10.05
N ASN A 359 -7.83 -15.76 10.84
CA ASN A 359 -7.98 -15.93 12.29
C ASN A 359 -9.38 -16.41 12.65
N ASP A 360 -10.41 -15.94 11.96
CA ASP A 360 -11.77 -16.48 12.11
C ASP A 360 -11.82 -17.97 11.75
N ASP A 361 -11.14 -18.38 10.68
CA ASP A 361 -11.03 -19.80 10.29
C ASP A 361 -10.33 -20.62 11.37
N LEU A 362 -9.21 -20.10 11.91
CA LEU A 362 -8.47 -20.77 12.97
C LEU A 362 -9.30 -20.95 14.24
N VAL A 363 -10.00 -19.90 14.67
CA VAL A 363 -10.82 -19.92 15.90
C VAL A 363 -12.01 -20.87 15.75
N ARG A 364 -12.68 -20.85 14.58
CA ARG A 364 -13.90 -21.63 14.36
C ARG A 364 -13.64 -23.10 14.03
N SER A 365 -12.60 -23.38 13.27
CA SER A 365 -12.38 -24.70 12.65
C SER A 365 -11.10 -25.40 13.13
N GLY A 366 -10.22 -24.69 13.82
CA GLY A 366 -8.95 -25.20 14.33
C GLY A 366 -7.85 -25.28 13.27
N ALA A 367 -6.62 -25.53 13.74
CA ALA A 367 -5.41 -25.50 12.89
C ALA A 367 -5.41 -26.59 11.79
N LYS A 368 -5.95 -27.79 12.06
CA LYS A 368 -6.02 -28.89 11.09
C LYS A 368 -6.90 -28.54 9.90
N ALA A 369 -8.08 -27.97 10.15
CA ALA A 369 -8.99 -27.54 9.09
C ALA A 369 -8.43 -26.34 8.31
N LEU A 370 -7.91 -25.32 9.00
CA LEU A 370 -7.24 -24.18 8.39
C LEU A 370 -6.10 -24.64 7.47
N ARG A 371 -5.25 -25.55 7.94
CA ARG A 371 -4.17 -26.12 7.13
C ARG A 371 -4.71 -26.77 5.86
N SER A 372 -5.74 -27.61 5.97
CA SER A 372 -6.35 -28.29 4.83
C SER A 372 -6.90 -27.31 3.78
N VAL A 373 -7.43 -26.17 4.19
CA VAL A 373 -7.92 -25.11 3.29
C VAL A 373 -6.75 -24.44 2.59
N VAL A 374 -5.70 -24.06 3.33
CA VAL A 374 -4.59 -23.29 2.80
C VAL A 374 -3.69 -24.10 1.87
N ILE A 375 -3.35 -25.35 2.22
CA ILE A 375 -2.48 -26.18 1.38
C ILE A 375 -3.10 -26.50 0.01
N ARG A 376 -4.43 -26.54 -0.11
CA ARG A 376 -5.09 -26.72 -1.42
C ARG A 376 -4.95 -25.51 -2.34
N GLN A 377 -4.58 -24.36 -1.80
CA GLN A 377 -4.38 -23.11 -2.53
C GLN A 377 -2.90 -22.87 -2.87
N LEU A 378 -1.99 -23.72 -2.37
CA LEU A 378 -0.56 -23.62 -2.61
C LEU A 378 -0.10 -24.70 -3.62
N PRO A 379 0.86 -24.38 -4.51
CA PRO A 379 1.50 -25.37 -5.36
C PRO A 379 2.31 -26.38 -4.53
N ALA A 380 2.39 -27.61 -5.00
CA ALA A 380 3.04 -28.72 -4.30
C ALA A 380 4.48 -28.41 -3.80
N PRO A 381 5.37 -27.73 -4.57
CA PRO A 381 6.70 -27.37 -4.06
C PRO A 381 6.65 -26.46 -2.82
N ASP A 382 5.72 -25.53 -2.75
CA ASP A 382 5.60 -24.62 -1.61
C ASP A 382 4.93 -25.30 -0.42
N VAL A 383 4.01 -26.25 -0.65
CA VAL A 383 3.50 -27.11 0.41
C VAL A 383 4.63 -27.93 1.03
N ALA A 384 5.48 -28.55 0.21
CA ALA A 384 6.63 -29.32 0.70
C ALA A 384 7.63 -28.44 1.47
N ALA A 385 7.87 -27.22 1.00
CA ALA A 385 8.84 -26.32 1.62
C ALA A 385 8.36 -25.69 2.94
N PHE A 386 7.07 -25.38 3.06
CA PHE A 386 6.57 -24.54 4.15
C PHE A 386 5.50 -25.19 5.03
N ALA A 387 4.82 -26.23 4.56
CA ALA A 387 3.78 -26.92 5.32
C ALA A 387 4.25 -28.27 5.89
N ALA A 388 5.53 -28.62 5.73
CA ALA A 388 6.09 -29.78 6.41
C ALA A 388 5.95 -29.57 7.92
N TRP A 389 5.21 -30.43 8.59
CA TRP A 389 5.21 -30.47 10.03
C TRP A 389 6.63 -30.90 10.43
N ALA A 390 7.41 -29.99 10.99
CA ALA A 390 8.40 -30.44 11.91
C ALA A 390 7.63 -31.24 12.95
N THR A 391 8.00 -32.48 13.14
CA THR A 391 7.56 -33.34 14.25
C THR A 391 8.09 -32.75 15.55
N VAL A 392 7.69 -31.54 15.88
CA VAL A 392 7.81 -30.98 17.21
C VAL A 392 6.52 -31.39 17.88
N GLU A 393 6.63 -32.47 18.62
CA GLU A 393 5.64 -32.93 19.59
C GLU A 393 5.14 -31.71 20.39
N TRP A 394 3.95 -31.26 20.06
CA TRP A 394 3.13 -30.48 20.98
C TRP A 394 2.52 -31.50 21.95
N CYS A 395 3.41 -32.20 22.71
CA CYS A 395 3.00 -33.05 23.81
C CYS A 395 2.73 -32.15 25.02
N ARG A 396 1.43 -32.16 25.35
CA ARG A 396 0.76 -31.95 26.64
C ARG A 396 0.65 -30.54 27.16
#